data_e4148d6e1c39a33a0fed3b073388d0d3
#
_entry.id   e4148d6e1c39a33a0fed3b073388d0d3
#
_cell.length_a   1.000
_cell.length_b   1.000
_cell.length_c   1.000
_cell.angle_alpha   90.00
_cell.angle_beta   90.00
_cell.angle_gamma   90.00
#
_symmetry.space_group_name_H-M   'P 1'
#
loop_
_entity.id
_entity.type
_entity.pdbx_description
1 polymer ?
#
loop_
_entity_poly.entity_id
_entity_poly.type
_entity_poly.pdbx_seq_one_letter_code
_entity_poly.pdbx_strand_id
1 'polypeptide(L)'
;MPQLTDEDVTQDTGADPAAPEDRARTRAGDPAAPEDQANTRAGDPAAPGTPAHTPAPAPAARPGTWMTPEEYGASRATLWTGAVVLVTDTDGRVLVQSVDYRPDRLLPGGAVDAGEAPAAAAAREMYEELGVEGSYPRGLVVDWIPADAPGMPPGMRFPGEILHVFDGGTWTRDLIDSVRLPAQEITGIHFAEPAELPALMDAGDARRALSALRARINGGGAALLEDGRPTTPTALDRLGVLRSPRARLHGTWHPGPVPAHLTPRDPAGWLFAPDGRVLLLVARATGAAHLPPPTAGRTAAALPLGYRYADQGAHPRTAARLTALPPGPDPVYARLLATPDQVRELSDWGPAGHEELAAVHAARAHLSLPSPPRTPPAELPAEGCHW
;
A
#
# COMPACT_ATOMS: atom_id res chain seq x y z
N MET A 1 -37.08 15.27 -46.21
CA MET A 1 -37.71 14.44 -47.26
C MET A 1 -36.83 14.41 -48.45
N PRO A 2 -36.48 13.28 -49.10
CA PRO A 2 -37.17 12.00 -49.23
C PRO A 2 -36.49 10.87 -48.46
N GLN A 3 -37.18 9.97 -47.87
CA GLN A 3 -37.93 8.72 -48.21
C GLN A 3 -36.98 7.57 -48.66
N LEU A 4 -36.88 6.62 -47.76
CA LEU A 4 -37.15 5.16 -47.72
C LEU A 4 -36.80 4.31 -48.94
N THR A 5 -36.06 3.22 -48.72
CA THR A 5 -36.46 1.87 -49.22
C THR A 5 -35.97 0.79 -48.29
N ASP A 6 -36.89 -0.10 -47.91
CA ASP A 6 -36.77 -1.44 -47.36
C ASP A 6 -36.21 -2.43 -48.37
N GLU A 7 -35.54 -3.47 -47.90
CA GLU A 7 -35.53 -4.86 -48.41
C GLU A 7 -34.47 -5.61 -47.54
N ASP A 8 -34.64 -6.72 -47.02
CA ASP A 8 -35.50 -7.86 -46.88
C ASP A 8 -34.61 -9.06 -46.39
N VAL A 9 -34.99 -9.65 -45.31
CA VAL A 9 -35.00 -11.04 -44.88
C VAL A 9 -34.01 -12.01 -45.53
N THR A 10 -33.18 -12.70 -44.70
CA THR A 10 -33.13 -14.15 -44.69
C THR A 10 -32.73 -14.72 -43.32
N GLN A 11 -33.57 -15.59 -42.79
CA GLN A 11 -33.35 -16.54 -41.73
C GLN A 11 -32.30 -17.57 -42.15
N ASP A 12 -31.38 -17.91 -41.27
CA ASP A 12 -30.77 -19.24 -41.30
C ASP A 12 -30.73 -19.85 -39.90
N THR A 13 -31.38 -20.99 -39.82
CA THR A 13 -31.49 -21.90 -38.70
C THR A 13 -30.34 -22.86 -38.74
N GLY A 14 -29.62 -23.09 -37.63
CA GLY A 14 -28.75 -24.26 -37.61
C GLY A 14 -27.82 -24.44 -36.44
N ALA A 15 -28.21 -25.40 -35.60
CA ALA A 15 -27.35 -26.35 -34.91
C ALA A 15 -26.60 -25.88 -33.61
N ASP A 16 -27.15 -26.37 -32.52
CA ASP A 16 -26.56 -26.70 -31.24
C ASP A 16 -25.44 -27.78 -31.42
N PRO A 17 -24.31 -27.67 -30.80
CA PRO A 17 -23.47 -28.81 -30.47
C PRO A 17 -23.25 -28.99 -28.96
N ALA A 18 -23.91 -30.01 -28.41
CA ALA A 18 -23.42 -31.00 -27.46
C ALA A 18 -22.40 -30.59 -26.39
N ALA A 19 -22.80 -30.80 -25.15
CA ALA A 19 -21.96 -30.90 -23.94
C ALA A 19 -20.97 -32.09 -24.08
N PRO A 20 -19.75 -31.97 -23.56
CA PRO A 20 -18.89 -33.13 -23.38
C PRO A 20 -19.07 -33.77 -22.01
N GLU A 21 -19.16 -35.07 -22.06
CA GLU A 21 -19.35 -36.05 -21.02
C GLU A 21 -18.27 -36.04 -19.92
N ASP A 22 -18.75 -36.30 -18.74
CA ASP A 22 -18.10 -36.75 -17.52
C ASP A 22 -17.09 -37.90 -17.78
N ARG A 23 -15.82 -37.70 -17.50
CA ARG A 23 -14.82 -38.76 -17.40
C ARG A 23 -14.23 -38.83 -16.03
N ALA A 24 -14.78 -39.67 -15.21
CA ALA A 24 -14.17 -40.25 -14.02
C ALA A 24 -12.71 -40.68 -14.27
N ARG A 25 -11.76 -40.11 -13.52
CA ARG A 25 -10.39 -40.63 -13.40
C ARG A 25 -10.15 -41.16 -12.00
N THR A 26 -9.97 -42.44 -12.00
CA THR A 26 -9.51 -43.35 -10.96
C THR A 26 -8.31 -42.81 -10.16
N ARG A 27 -8.39 -42.92 -8.85
CA ARG A 27 -7.29 -42.78 -7.90
C ARG A 27 -6.22 -43.83 -8.17
N ALA A 28 -4.96 -43.41 -8.26
CA ALA A 28 -3.78 -44.25 -8.09
C ALA A 28 -2.95 -43.73 -6.91
N GLY A 29 -2.71 -44.60 -5.99
CA GLY A 29 -1.68 -44.92 -5.04
C GLY A 29 -0.81 -43.78 -4.48
N ASP A 30 -0.89 -43.60 -3.17
CA ASP A 30 0.11 -42.96 -2.30
C ASP A 30 1.42 -43.75 -2.32
N PRO A 31 2.61 -43.13 -2.44
CA PRO A 31 3.85 -43.70 -1.98
C PRO A 31 4.22 -43.25 -0.58
N ALA A 32 4.63 -44.22 0.21
CA ALA A 32 5.07 -44.12 1.61
C ALA A 32 6.18 -43.09 1.86
N ALA A 33 6.13 -42.49 3.07
CA ALA A 33 7.18 -41.65 3.61
C ALA A 33 8.46 -42.43 3.92
N PRO A 34 9.65 -41.84 3.72
CA PRO A 34 10.89 -42.44 4.21
C PRO A 34 11.16 -42.03 5.66
N GLU A 35 11.68 -42.99 6.40
CA GLU A 35 12.03 -42.96 7.80
C GLU A 35 13.17 -41.96 8.12
N ASP A 36 13.03 -41.35 9.29
CA ASP A 36 13.94 -40.47 9.97
C ASP A 36 15.32 -41.10 10.22
N GLN A 37 16.39 -40.47 9.70
CA GLN A 37 17.75 -40.73 10.17
C GLN A 37 18.25 -39.52 10.96
N ALA A 38 18.32 -39.71 12.27
CA ALA A 38 18.93 -38.80 13.23
C ALA A 38 20.40 -38.48 12.84
N ASN A 39 20.68 -37.23 12.56
CA ASN A 39 22.05 -36.71 12.42
C ASN A 39 22.35 -35.75 13.57
N THR A 40 23.00 -36.27 14.59
CA THR A 40 23.60 -35.50 15.69
C THR A 40 24.78 -34.68 15.15
N ARG A 41 24.69 -33.35 15.15
CA ARG A 41 25.83 -32.46 15.00
C ARG A 41 25.92 -31.48 16.18
N ALA A 42 27.14 -31.40 16.68
CA ALA A 42 27.56 -30.67 17.86
C ALA A 42 27.38 -29.13 17.76
N GLY A 43 27.11 -28.57 18.89
CA GLY A 43 27.03 -27.23 19.42
C GLY A 43 27.59 -26.05 18.58
N ASP A 44 26.73 -25.06 18.39
CA ASP A 44 27.10 -23.68 18.11
C ASP A 44 26.71 -22.79 19.31
N PRO A 45 27.50 -21.74 19.63
CA PRO A 45 27.29 -20.94 20.84
C PRO A 45 26.12 -19.98 20.71
N ALA A 46 25.43 -19.80 21.83
CA ALA A 46 24.22 -18.99 22.01
C ALA A 46 24.37 -17.54 21.55
N ALA A 47 23.44 -17.09 20.71
CA ALA A 47 23.16 -15.69 20.43
C ALA A 47 22.45 -15.02 21.62
N PRO A 48 22.68 -13.71 21.88
CA PRO A 48 22.10 -13.02 23.04
C PRO A 48 20.58 -12.85 22.90
N GLY A 49 19.89 -13.08 24.01
CA GLY A 49 18.48 -13.29 24.14
C GLY A 49 17.57 -12.17 23.60
N THR A 50 16.65 -12.57 22.75
CA THR A 50 15.41 -11.86 22.50
C THR A 50 14.58 -11.85 23.80
N PRO A 51 13.96 -10.72 24.21
CA PRO A 51 13.10 -10.71 25.39
C PRO A 51 11.97 -11.72 25.21
N ALA A 52 11.86 -12.62 26.16
CA ALA A 52 10.84 -13.67 26.18
C ALA A 52 9.44 -13.02 26.13
N HIS A 53 8.75 -13.22 25.04
CA HIS A 53 7.33 -12.99 24.96
C HIS A 53 6.69 -14.00 25.92
N THR A 54 6.19 -13.55 27.07
CA THR A 54 5.38 -14.37 27.93
C THR A 54 4.09 -14.67 27.18
N PRO A 55 3.84 -15.91 26.76
CA PRO A 55 2.59 -16.23 26.08
C PRO A 55 1.45 -15.94 27.06
N ALA A 56 0.39 -15.29 26.57
CA ALA A 56 -0.85 -15.17 27.34
C ALA A 56 -1.26 -16.57 27.85
N PRO A 57 -1.80 -16.69 29.07
CA PRO A 57 -2.21 -17.98 29.59
C PRO A 57 -3.16 -18.62 28.59
N ALA A 58 -2.83 -19.84 28.16
CA ALA A 58 -3.70 -20.61 27.28
C ALA A 58 -5.10 -20.65 27.91
N PRO A 59 -6.17 -20.37 27.13
CA PRO A 59 -7.52 -20.48 27.66
C PRO A 59 -7.69 -21.87 28.24
N ALA A 60 -8.23 -21.93 29.48
CA ALA A 60 -8.43 -23.18 30.21
C ALA A 60 -9.07 -24.20 29.27
N ALA A 61 -8.44 -25.36 29.11
CA ALA A 61 -8.96 -26.43 28.27
C ALA A 61 -10.40 -26.70 28.66
N ARG A 62 -11.36 -26.42 27.79
CA ARG A 62 -12.75 -26.76 28.01
C ARG A 62 -12.82 -28.28 28.15
N PRO A 63 -13.52 -28.82 29.17
CA PRO A 63 -13.72 -30.27 29.26
C PRO A 63 -14.26 -30.77 27.93
N GLY A 64 -13.69 -31.83 27.39
CA GLY A 64 -14.01 -32.33 26.06
C GLY A 64 -15.44 -32.89 25.98
N THR A 65 -16.40 -32.00 25.85
CA THR A 65 -17.74 -32.33 25.34
C THR A 65 -17.68 -32.22 23.82
N TRP A 66 -17.83 -33.35 23.16
CA TRP A 66 -18.04 -33.37 21.71
C TRP A 66 -19.32 -32.59 21.41
N MET A 67 -19.19 -31.46 20.71
CA MET A 67 -20.33 -30.73 20.18
C MET A 67 -20.87 -31.48 18.98
N THR A 68 -22.19 -31.51 18.80
CA THR A 68 -22.75 -31.89 17.50
C THR A 68 -22.34 -30.88 16.42
N PRO A 69 -22.42 -31.21 15.14
CA PRO A 69 -22.15 -30.25 14.06
C PRO A 69 -22.98 -28.96 14.20
N GLU A 70 -24.24 -29.09 14.63
CA GLU A 70 -25.16 -27.98 14.85
C GLU A 70 -24.72 -27.08 16.02
N GLU A 71 -24.35 -27.69 17.15
CA GLU A 71 -23.83 -26.96 18.34
C GLU A 71 -22.51 -26.28 18.00
N TYR A 72 -21.64 -26.95 17.25
CA TYR A 72 -20.36 -26.38 16.77
C TYR A 72 -20.61 -25.17 15.87
N GLY A 73 -21.52 -25.28 14.88
CA GLY A 73 -21.90 -24.19 14.00
C GLY A 73 -22.48 -23.00 14.79
N ALA A 74 -23.40 -23.25 15.74
CA ALA A 74 -24.00 -22.21 16.57
C ALA A 74 -22.97 -21.54 17.53
N SER A 75 -21.86 -22.21 17.84
CA SER A 75 -20.80 -21.67 18.70
C SER A 75 -19.83 -20.74 17.95
N ARG A 76 -19.93 -20.60 16.62
CA ARG A 76 -19.05 -19.74 15.85
C ARG A 76 -19.44 -18.29 16.00
N ALA A 77 -18.44 -17.42 16.09
CA ALA A 77 -18.67 -15.98 16.08
C ALA A 77 -19.30 -15.56 14.72
N THR A 78 -20.37 -14.79 14.78
CA THR A 78 -20.92 -14.11 13.62
C THR A 78 -20.27 -12.74 13.53
N LEU A 79 -19.65 -12.43 12.40
CA LEU A 79 -19.03 -11.13 12.10
C LEU A 79 -19.60 -10.62 10.79
N TRP A 80 -19.71 -9.31 10.66
CA TRP A 80 -19.94 -8.68 9.36
C TRP A 80 -18.66 -8.76 8.52
N THR A 81 -18.81 -8.63 7.23
CA THR A 81 -17.68 -8.56 6.30
C THR A 81 -17.88 -7.39 5.39
N GLY A 82 -16.87 -6.55 5.27
CA GLY A 82 -16.84 -5.41 4.36
C GLY A 82 -15.66 -5.49 3.39
N ALA A 83 -15.80 -4.79 2.27
CA ALA A 83 -14.79 -4.69 1.23
C ALA A 83 -14.74 -3.27 0.68
N VAL A 84 -13.59 -2.60 0.83
CA VAL A 84 -13.36 -1.23 0.33
C VAL A 84 -12.12 -1.19 -0.54
N VAL A 85 -11.98 -0.15 -1.36
CA VAL A 85 -10.91 -0.02 -2.34
C VAL A 85 -10.09 1.24 -2.08
N LEU A 86 -8.78 1.10 -1.94
CA LEU A 86 -7.84 2.21 -1.86
C LEU A 86 -7.40 2.62 -3.26
N VAL A 87 -7.84 3.77 -3.72
CA VAL A 87 -7.45 4.40 -4.99
C VAL A 87 -6.59 5.62 -4.71
N THR A 88 -5.59 5.87 -5.54
CA THR A 88 -4.87 7.16 -5.56
C THR A 88 -4.94 7.79 -6.95
N ASP A 89 -4.83 9.11 -7.02
CA ASP A 89 -4.55 9.79 -8.30
C ASP A 89 -3.05 9.79 -8.63
N THR A 90 -2.69 10.39 -9.76
CA THR A 90 -1.30 10.50 -10.21
C THR A 90 -0.43 11.39 -9.31
N ASP A 91 -1.06 12.19 -8.45
CA ASP A 91 -0.38 12.97 -7.41
C ASP A 91 -0.31 12.22 -6.07
N GLY A 92 -0.80 10.98 -6.01
CA GLY A 92 -0.79 10.12 -4.83
C GLY A 92 -1.77 10.55 -3.75
N ARG A 93 -2.76 11.40 -4.07
CA ARG A 93 -3.88 11.73 -3.18
C ARG A 93 -4.86 10.57 -3.18
N VAL A 94 -5.46 10.30 -2.04
CA VAL A 94 -6.37 9.18 -1.82
C VAL A 94 -7.79 9.60 -2.18
N LEU A 95 -8.48 8.77 -2.97
CA LEU A 95 -9.90 8.92 -3.25
C LEU A 95 -10.71 8.64 -1.99
N VAL A 96 -11.52 9.61 -1.59
CA VAL A 96 -12.53 9.47 -0.55
C VAL A 96 -13.86 9.97 -1.08
N GLN A 97 -14.95 9.37 -0.60
CA GLN A 97 -16.32 9.71 -1.01
C GLN A 97 -17.12 10.31 0.15
N SER A 98 -18.10 11.14 -0.22
CA SER A 98 -19.12 11.66 0.69
C SER A 98 -20.40 10.88 0.50
N VAL A 99 -21.03 10.55 1.59
CA VAL A 99 -22.34 9.89 1.63
C VAL A 99 -23.38 10.82 2.28
N ASP A 100 -24.66 10.56 2.09
CA ASP A 100 -25.74 11.40 2.64
C ASP A 100 -26.10 11.08 4.10
N TYR A 101 -25.69 9.89 4.59
CA TYR A 101 -26.08 9.38 5.92
C TYR A 101 -25.06 9.62 7.03
N ARG A 102 -23.85 10.13 6.71
CA ARG A 102 -22.83 10.51 7.71
C ARG A 102 -21.94 11.65 7.22
N PRO A 103 -21.40 12.47 8.15
CA PRO A 103 -20.55 13.61 7.78
C PRO A 103 -19.13 13.21 7.35
N ASP A 104 -18.62 12.08 7.84
CA ASP A 104 -17.27 11.63 7.59
C ASP A 104 -17.13 11.03 6.19
N ARG A 105 -15.97 11.21 5.60
CA ARG A 105 -15.62 10.60 4.32
C ARG A 105 -15.27 9.14 4.49
N LEU A 106 -15.43 8.36 3.41
CA LEU A 106 -15.15 6.92 3.36
C LEU A 106 -14.25 6.60 2.17
N LEU A 107 -13.55 5.47 2.24
CA LEU A 107 -13.09 4.80 1.02
C LEU A 107 -14.30 4.22 0.29
N PRO A 108 -14.31 4.16 -1.05
CA PRO A 108 -15.37 3.49 -1.80
C PRO A 108 -15.45 2.00 -1.45
N GLY A 109 -16.67 1.48 -1.39
CA GLY A 109 -16.98 0.10 -1.04
C GLY A 109 -18.02 -0.03 0.05
N GLY A 110 -18.37 -1.26 0.39
CA GLY A 110 -19.47 -1.53 1.32
C GLY A 110 -19.48 -2.95 1.86
N ALA A 111 -20.68 -3.44 2.13
CA ALA A 111 -20.91 -4.75 2.71
C ALA A 111 -20.67 -5.88 1.69
N VAL A 112 -20.18 -7.01 2.18
CA VAL A 112 -20.09 -8.24 1.39
C VAL A 112 -21.38 -9.01 1.55
N ASP A 113 -22.06 -9.33 0.46
CA ASP A 113 -23.31 -10.06 0.45
C ASP A 113 -23.13 -11.55 0.82
N ALA A 114 -24.23 -12.18 1.26
CA ALA A 114 -24.19 -13.59 1.62
C ALA A 114 -23.80 -14.47 0.40
N GLY A 115 -22.72 -15.19 0.55
CA GLY A 115 -22.18 -16.05 -0.52
C GLY A 115 -21.29 -15.34 -1.53
N GLU A 116 -21.06 -14.03 -1.37
CA GLU A 116 -20.18 -13.23 -2.20
C GLU A 116 -18.73 -13.29 -1.68
N ALA A 117 -17.75 -13.27 -2.58
CA ALA A 117 -16.34 -13.13 -2.20
C ALA A 117 -15.98 -11.65 -1.98
N PRO A 118 -15.15 -11.29 -0.97
CA PRO A 118 -14.81 -9.87 -0.70
C PRO A 118 -14.25 -9.11 -1.92
N ALA A 119 -13.47 -9.76 -2.79
CA ALA A 119 -12.97 -9.12 -4.01
C ALA A 119 -14.07 -8.87 -5.05
N ALA A 120 -15.12 -9.69 -5.07
CA ALA A 120 -16.28 -9.49 -5.93
C ALA A 120 -17.14 -8.34 -5.40
N ALA A 121 -17.37 -8.28 -4.07
CA ALA A 121 -18.04 -7.16 -3.41
C ALA A 121 -17.34 -5.83 -3.73
N ALA A 122 -16.00 -5.77 -3.58
CA ALA A 122 -15.23 -4.58 -3.93
C ALA A 122 -15.45 -4.14 -5.39
N ALA A 123 -15.55 -5.09 -6.34
CA ALA A 123 -15.79 -4.76 -7.74
C ALA A 123 -17.24 -4.28 -7.98
N ARG A 124 -18.22 -4.91 -7.35
CA ARG A 124 -19.63 -4.52 -7.41
C ARG A 124 -19.83 -3.12 -6.85
N GLU A 125 -19.33 -2.84 -5.64
CA GLU A 125 -19.45 -1.54 -4.98
C GLU A 125 -18.81 -0.41 -5.80
N MET A 126 -17.59 -0.64 -6.34
CA MET A 126 -16.93 0.35 -7.21
C MET A 126 -17.76 0.67 -8.47
N TYR A 127 -18.48 -0.32 -9.00
CA TYR A 127 -19.39 -0.09 -10.12
C TYR A 127 -20.68 0.64 -9.67
N GLU A 128 -21.30 0.21 -8.57
CA GLU A 128 -22.53 0.78 -8.03
C GLU A 128 -22.32 2.23 -7.58
N GLU A 129 -21.22 2.53 -6.88
CA GLU A 129 -20.94 3.84 -6.32
C GLU A 129 -20.31 4.83 -7.30
N LEU A 130 -19.43 4.36 -8.19
CA LEU A 130 -18.60 5.24 -9.05
C LEU A 130 -18.79 4.99 -10.56
N GLY A 131 -19.54 3.96 -10.94
CA GLY A 131 -19.69 3.56 -12.34
C GLY A 131 -18.41 3.01 -12.96
N VAL A 132 -17.45 2.53 -12.16
CA VAL A 132 -16.15 2.05 -12.64
C VAL A 132 -16.08 0.54 -12.57
N GLU A 133 -16.03 -0.09 -13.74
CA GLU A 133 -15.76 -1.54 -13.85
C GLU A 133 -14.30 -1.85 -13.54
N GLY A 134 -14.04 -2.87 -12.74
CA GLY A 134 -12.69 -3.24 -12.37
C GLY A 134 -12.58 -4.60 -11.69
N SER A 135 -11.35 -5.04 -11.47
CA SER A 135 -11.02 -6.22 -10.66
C SER A 135 -9.92 -5.84 -9.68
N TYR A 136 -10.09 -6.21 -8.41
CA TYR A 136 -9.23 -5.81 -7.31
C TYR A 136 -8.64 -7.05 -6.60
N PRO A 137 -7.74 -7.81 -7.27
CA PRO A 137 -7.27 -9.10 -6.72
C PRO A 137 -6.24 -8.93 -5.59
N ARG A 138 -5.65 -7.73 -5.43
CA ARG A 138 -4.61 -7.48 -4.44
C ARG A 138 -5.19 -6.91 -3.16
N GLY A 139 -5.24 -7.71 -2.09
CA GLY A 139 -5.52 -7.21 -0.75
C GLY A 139 -4.35 -6.41 -0.18
N LEU A 140 -4.64 -5.28 0.44
CA LEU A 140 -3.68 -4.42 1.16
C LEU A 140 -3.80 -4.57 2.66
N VAL A 141 -5.03 -4.80 3.16
CA VAL A 141 -5.34 -4.88 4.59
C VAL A 141 -6.44 -5.91 4.81
N VAL A 142 -6.34 -6.60 5.94
CA VAL A 142 -7.44 -7.28 6.61
C VAL A 142 -7.50 -6.73 8.03
N ASP A 143 -8.59 -6.05 8.37
CA ASP A 143 -8.79 -5.38 9.67
C ASP A 143 -9.88 -6.06 10.46
N TRP A 144 -9.59 -6.38 11.71
CA TRP A 144 -10.60 -6.82 12.67
C TRP A 144 -11.12 -5.62 13.45
N ILE A 145 -12.43 -5.33 13.30
CA ILE A 145 -13.13 -4.25 13.98
C ILE A 145 -13.96 -4.87 15.11
N PRO A 146 -13.71 -4.51 16.38
CA PRO A 146 -14.44 -5.09 17.50
C PRO A 146 -15.89 -4.60 17.57
N ALA A 147 -16.75 -5.38 18.21
CA ALA A 147 -18.18 -5.08 18.35
C ALA A 147 -18.48 -3.79 19.14
N ASP A 148 -17.55 -3.33 19.95
CA ASP A 148 -17.60 -2.09 20.72
C ASP A 148 -16.85 -0.93 20.08
N ALA A 149 -16.54 -1.04 18.79
CA ALA A 149 -15.90 0.04 18.04
C ALA A 149 -16.69 1.34 18.15
N PRO A 150 -16.02 2.50 18.37
CA PRO A 150 -16.69 3.79 18.48
C PRO A 150 -17.43 4.15 17.19
N GLY A 151 -18.50 4.91 17.30
CA GLY A 151 -19.24 5.45 16.16
C GLY A 151 -20.36 4.57 15.63
N MET A 152 -20.54 3.35 16.13
CA MET A 152 -21.65 2.50 15.73
C MET A 152 -22.99 3.01 16.32
N PRO A 153 -24.04 3.18 15.49
CA PRO A 153 -25.34 3.65 15.97
C PRO A 153 -25.91 2.72 17.05
N PRO A 154 -26.48 3.28 18.13
CA PRO A 154 -27.18 2.49 19.12
C PRO A 154 -28.31 1.66 18.48
N GLY A 155 -28.36 0.35 18.78
CA GLY A 155 -29.38 -0.56 18.22
C GLY A 155 -28.98 -1.28 16.94
N MET A 156 -27.90 -0.93 16.27
CA MET A 156 -27.39 -1.65 15.10
C MET A 156 -26.94 -3.09 15.44
N ARG A 157 -26.69 -3.40 16.72
CA ARG A 157 -26.23 -4.72 17.19
C ARG A 157 -25.02 -5.23 16.39
N PHE A 158 -24.08 -4.32 16.14
CA PHE A 158 -22.86 -4.61 15.42
C PHE A 158 -22.09 -5.76 16.08
N PRO A 159 -21.86 -6.89 15.40
CA PRO A 159 -21.21 -8.06 16.03
C PRO A 159 -19.69 -7.99 15.96
N GLY A 160 -19.11 -6.94 15.39
CA GLY A 160 -17.76 -6.83 14.90
C GLY A 160 -17.70 -7.12 13.41
N GLU A 161 -16.58 -6.78 12.78
CA GLU A 161 -16.42 -6.89 11.32
C GLU A 161 -15.02 -7.32 10.93
N ILE A 162 -14.91 -8.07 9.84
CA ILE A 162 -13.67 -8.26 9.08
C ILE A 162 -13.76 -7.39 7.85
N LEU A 163 -12.98 -6.30 7.82
CA LEU A 163 -12.93 -5.40 6.68
C LEU A 163 -11.70 -5.64 5.82
N HIS A 164 -11.93 -5.81 4.52
CA HIS A 164 -10.88 -5.99 3.52
C HIS A 164 -10.64 -4.68 2.78
N VAL A 165 -9.37 -4.26 2.65
CA VAL A 165 -9.00 -3.14 1.79
C VAL A 165 -8.23 -3.66 0.59
N PHE A 166 -8.75 -3.41 -0.59
CA PHE A 166 -8.15 -3.81 -1.85
C PHE A 166 -7.39 -2.66 -2.53
N ASP A 167 -6.44 -3.03 -3.40
CA ASP A 167 -5.65 -2.08 -4.18
C ASP A 167 -6.39 -1.68 -5.46
N GLY A 168 -6.92 -0.48 -5.50
CA GLY A 168 -7.56 0.13 -6.67
C GLY A 168 -6.57 0.81 -7.64
N GLY A 169 -5.27 0.76 -7.33
CA GLY A 169 -4.23 1.33 -8.18
C GLY A 169 -4.18 2.86 -8.16
N THR A 170 -3.58 3.40 -9.22
CA THR A 170 -3.47 4.84 -9.45
C THR A 170 -4.32 5.22 -10.67
N TRP A 171 -5.26 6.11 -10.47
CA TRP A 171 -6.17 6.55 -11.52
C TRP A 171 -5.61 7.73 -12.29
N THR A 172 -5.73 7.66 -13.62
CA THR A 172 -5.44 8.77 -14.51
C THR A 172 -6.56 9.80 -14.48
N ARG A 173 -6.30 10.99 -14.98
CA ARG A 173 -7.32 12.05 -15.10
C ARG A 173 -8.51 11.59 -15.93
N ASP A 174 -8.27 10.89 -17.02
CA ASP A 174 -9.35 10.39 -17.90
C ASP A 174 -10.28 9.43 -17.18
N LEU A 175 -9.74 8.53 -16.35
CA LEU A 175 -10.54 7.62 -15.54
C LEU A 175 -11.34 8.37 -14.47
N ILE A 176 -10.73 9.35 -13.81
CA ILE A 176 -11.42 10.21 -12.83
C ILE A 176 -12.57 10.97 -13.49
N ASP A 177 -12.37 11.53 -14.66
CA ASP A 177 -13.40 12.28 -15.41
C ASP A 177 -14.52 11.35 -15.96
N SER A 178 -14.26 10.04 -16.03
CA SER A 178 -15.26 9.03 -16.43
C SER A 178 -16.19 8.59 -15.30
N VAL A 179 -15.89 8.91 -14.05
CA VAL A 179 -16.71 8.54 -12.88
C VAL A 179 -18.15 9.04 -13.05
N ARG A 180 -19.10 8.18 -12.71
CA ARG A 180 -20.54 8.49 -12.74
C ARG A 180 -21.12 8.15 -11.38
N LEU A 181 -21.44 9.19 -10.64
CA LEU A 181 -22.08 9.05 -9.35
C LEU A 181 -23.57 8.71 -9.54
N PRO A 182 -24.11 7.72 -8.81
CA PRO A 182 -25.52 7.45 -8.79
C PRO A 182 -26.28 8.62 -8.17
N ALA A 183 -27.59 8.71 -8.45
CA ALA A 183 -28.42 9.80 -7.91
C ALA A 183 -28.70 9.69 -6.40
N GLN A 184 -28.31 8.60 -5.77
CA GLN A 184 -28.59 8.28 -4.37
C GLN A 184 -27.28 7.86 -3.68
N GLU A 185 -27.19 8.08 -2.37
CA GLU A 185 -26.14 7.69 -1.46
C GLU A 185 -24.83 8.47 -1.60
N ILE A 186 -24.16 8.39 -2.77
CA ILE A 186 -22.86 9.07 -2.96
C ILE A 186 -23.09 10.50 -3.44
N THR A 187 -22.75 11.47 -2.58
CA THR A 187 -22.95 12.91 -2.87
C THR A 187 -21.76 13.58 -3.53
N GLY A 188 -20.61 12.92 -3.55
CA GLY A 188 -19.39 13.43 -4.20
C GLY A 188 -18.15 12.62 -3.92
N ILE A 189 -17.10 12.86 -4.72
CA ILE A 189 -15.78 12.30 -4.50
C ILE A 189 -14.74 13.41 -4.31
N HIS A 190 -13.69 13.10 -3.58
CA HIS A 190 -12.58 14.01 -3.32
C HIS A 190 -11.26 13.25 -3.26
N PHE A 191 -10.19 13.84 -3.81
CA PHE A 191 -8.83 13.31 -3.69
C PHE A 191 -8.09 14.08 -2.61
N ALA A 192 -7.83 13.43 -1.47
CA ALA A 192 -7.23 14.01 -0.27
C ALA A 192 -5.75 13.64 -0.13
N GLU A 193 -4.92 14.57 0.35
CA GLU A 193 -3.60 14.21 0.82
C GLU A 193 -3.69 13.18 1.95
N PRO A 194 -2.78 12.18 2.01
CA PRO A 194 -2.77 11.22 3.12
C PRO A 194 -2.78 11.90 4.50
N ALA A 195 -2.12 13.05 4.65
CA ALA A 195 -2.08 13.82 5.89
C ALA A 195 -3.42 14.47 6.27
N GLU A 196 -4.35 14.62 5.34
CA GLU A 196 -5.69 15.19 5.56
C GLU A 196 -6.71 14.13 6.02
N LEU A 197 -6.45 12.83 5.75
CA LEU A 197 -7.39 11.77 6.06
C LEU A 197 -7.88 11.77 7.53
N PRO A 198 -7.02 12.02 8.55
CA PRO A 198 -7.47 12.07 9.94
C PRO A 198 -8.47 13.22 10.26
N ALA A 199 -8.54 14.24 9.42
CA ALA A 199 -9.49 15.34 9.56
C ALA A 199 -10.77 15.14 8.74
N LEU A 200 -10.75 14.21 7.77
CA LEU A 200 -11.85 13.99 6.84
C LEU A 200 -12.65 12.72 7.15
N MET A 201 -12.05 11.76 7.83
CA MET A 201 -12.60 10.42 8.07
C MET A 201 -12.73 10.17 9.58
N ASP A 202 -13.57 9.21 9.97
CA ASP A 202 -13.50 8.63 11.31
C ASP A 202 -12.09 8.14 11.64
N ALA A 203 -11.75 8.16 12.92
CA ALA A 203 -10.40 7.82 13.35
C ALA A 203 -9.96 6.38 13.00
N GLY A 204 -10.90 5.43 13.01
CA GLY A 204 -10.66 4.03 12.59
C GLY A 204 -10.41 3.95 11.09
N ASP A 205 -11.29 4.57 10.31
CA ASP A 205 -11.21 4.60 8.85
C ASP A 205 -9.93 5.29 8.36
N ALA A 206 -9.57 6.43 8.96
CA ALA A 206 -8.33 7.15 8.65
C ALA A 206 -7.07 6.30 8.93
N ARG A 207 -7.02 5.61 10.09
CA ARG A 207 -5.91 4.71 10.42
C ARG A 207 -5.80 3.58 9.40
N ARG A 208 -6.92 2.98 9.03
CA ARG A 208 -7.03 1.89 8.05
C ARG A 208 -6.56 2.32 6.68
N ALA A 209 -7.03 3.46 6.18
CA ALA A 209 -6.63 4.01 4.89
C ALA A 209 -5.11 4.30 4.83
N LEU A 210 -4.54 4.91 5.88
CA LEU A 210 -3.10 5.15 5.98
C LEU A 210 -2.29 3.85 6.08
N SER A 211 -2.78 2.85 6.81
CA SER A 211 -2.14 1.53 6.90
C SER A 211 -2.17 0.80 5.55
N ALA A 212 -3.29 0.89 4.81
CA ALA A 212 -3.40 0.33 3.46
C ALA A 212 -2.42 1.01 2.48
N LEU A 213 -2.29 2.33 2.54
CA LEU A 213 -1.33 3.05 1.70
C LEU A 213 0.13 2.65 2.03
N ARG A 214 0.47 2.51 3.31
CA ARG A 214 1.79 2.02 3.72
C ARG A 214 2.02 0.57 3.29
N ALA A 215 1.02 -0.30 3.39
CA ALA A 215 1.11 -1.68 2.91
C ALA A 215 1.34 -1.74 1.39
N ARG A 216 0.68 -0.87 0.61
CA ARG A 216 0.94 -0.71 -0.84
C ARG A 216 2.40 -0.33 -1.10
N ILE A 217 2.92 0.68 -0.39
CA ILE A 217 4.30 1.17 -0.52
C ILE A 217 5.30 0.11 -0.09
N ASN A 218 5.05 -0.59 1.01
CA ASN A 218 5.89 -1.70 1.48
C ASN A 218 6.04 -2.81 0.43
N GLY A 219 5.03 -3.04 -0.42
CA GLY A 219 5.08 -4.03 -1.50
C GLY A 219 4.97 -5.49 -1.04
N GLY A 220 4.67 -5.72 0.22
CA GLY A 220 4.45 -7.05 0.81
C GLY A 220 3.03 -7.58 0.62
N GLY A 221 2.67 -8.59 1.40
CA GLY A 221 1.29 -9.08 1.52
C GLY A 221 0.38 -8.10 2.26
N ALA A 222 -0.88 -8.50 2.46
CA ALA A 222 -1.84 -7.71 3.21
C ALA A 222 -1.40 -7.53 4.67
N ALA A 223 -1.53 -6.31 5.19
CA ALA A 223 -1.31 -6.02 6.60
C ALA A 223 -2.52 -6.50 7.43
N LEU A 224 -2.25 -7.16 8.55
CA LEU A 224 -3.28 -7.50 9.53
C LEU A 224 -3.41 -6.36 10.53
N LEU A 225 -4.63 -5.89 10.73
CA LEU A 225 -4.92 -4.79 11.64
C LEU A 225 -5.92 -5.22 12.72
N GLU A 226 -5.91 -4.45 13.81
CA GLU A 226 -6.93 -4.42 14.84
C GLU A 226 -7.38 -2.97 15.03
N ASP A 227 -8.61 -2.67 14.65
CA ASP A 227 -9.18 -1.32 14.65
C ASP A 227 -8.25 -0.29 13.94
N GLY A 228 -7.80 -0.63 12.75
CA GLY A 228 -6.90 0.20 11.93
C GLY A 228 -5.44 0.23 12.38
N ARG A 229 -5.05 -0.51 13.41
CA ARG A 229 -3.67 -0.55 13.94
C ARG A 229 -2.97 -1.84 13.52
N PRO A 230 -1.80 -1.76 12.87
CA PRO A 230 -1.05 -2.95 12.48
C PRO A 230 -0.68 -3.84 13.66
N THR A 231 -1.01 -5.15 13.59
CA THR A 231 -0.57 -6.14 14.58
C THR A 231 0.94 -6.35 14.56
N THR A 232 1.56 -6.12 13.40
CA THR A 232 3.01 -6.16 13.21
C THR A 232 3.46 -4.88 12.50
N PRO A 233 3.73 -3.78 13.26
CA PRO A 233 4.09 -2.50 12.67
C PRO A 233 5.40 -2.55 11.89
N THR A 234 5.39 -2.05 10.65
CA THR A 234 6.58 -1.84 9.82
C THR A 234 7.35 -0.57 10.24
N ALA A 235 8.50 -0.30 9.61
CA ALA A 235 9.22 0.97 9.84
C ALA A 235 8.36 2.18 9.48
N LEU A 236 7.57 2.12 8.40
CA LEU A 236 6.67 3.21 8.00
C LEU A 236 5.58 3.48 9.03
N ASP A 237 5.06 2.42 9.66
CA ASP A 237 4.03 2.54 10.70
C ASP A 237 4.61 3.16 11.98
N ARG A 238 5.75 2.62 12.47
CA ARG A 238 6.41 3.13 13.69
C ARG A 238 6.83 4.58 13.58
N LEU A 239 7.32 4.99 12.42
CA LEU A 239 7.74 6.37 12.15
C LEU A 239 6.57 7.27 11.78
N GLY A 240 5.38 6.73 11.62
CA GLY A 240 4.18 7.49 11.28
C GLY A 240 4.30 8.22 9.95
N VAL A 241 4.93 7.61 8.96
CA VAL A 241 5.08 8.18 7.63
C VAL A 241 3.69 8.44 7.01
N LEU A 242 3.57 9.50 6.21
CA LEU A 242 2.32 10.01 5.60
C LEU A 242 1.36 10.71 6.57
N ARG A 243 1.71 10.93 7.83
CA ARG A 243 0.94 11.80 8.73
C ARG A 243 1.16 13.29 8.48
N SER A 244 2.29 13.66 7.86
CA SER A 244 2.57 15.02 7.44
C SER A 244 2.36 15.18 5.94
N PRO A 245 1.98 16.37 5.47
CA PRO A 245 1.99 16.68 4.05
C PRO A 245 3.35 16.33 3.43
N ARG A 246 3.32 15.73 2.26
CA ARG A 246 4.55 15.46 1.52
C ARG A 246 5.17 16.78 1.07
N ALA A 247 6.49 16.88 1.19
CA ALA A 247 7.22 18.04 0.69
C ALA A 247 7.21 18.01 -0.85
N ARG A 248 6.10 18.48 -1.44
CA ARG A 248 5.98 18.60 -2.88
C ARG A 248 6.73 19.83 -3.32
N LEU A 249 7.83 19.66 -4.00
CA LEU A 249 8.40 20.73 -4.80
C LEU A 249 7.54 20.89 -6.05
N HIS A 250 6.57 21.80 -5.98
CA HIS A 250 5.84 22.23 -7.15
C HIS A 250 6.82 22.91 -8.09
N GLY A 251 7.08 22.33 -9.24
CA GLY A 251 8.02 22.89 -10.19
C GLY A 251 8.21 22.00 -11.41
N THR A 252 9.10 22.41 -12.27
CA THR A 252 9.48 21.66 -13.46
C THR A 252 10.82 20.97 -13.27
N TRP A 253 10.95 19.76 -13.82
CA TRP A 253 12.23 19.07 -13.90
C TRP A 253 13.05 19.57 -15.08
N HIS A 254 14.33 19.80 -14.83
CA HIS A 254 15.29 20.19 -15.86
C HIS A 254 16.51 19.26 -15.79
N PRO A 255 16.76 18.45 -16.83
CA PRO A 255 17.99 17.69 -16.92
C PRO A 255 19.19 18.60 -17.15
N GLY A 256 20.34 18.27 -16.57
CA GLY A 256 21.58 19.02 -16.74
C GLY A 256 21.91 19.98 -15.59
N PRO A 257 22.99 20.77 -15.73
CA PRO A 257 23.49 21.62 -14.65
C PRO A 257 22.58 22.83 -14.42
N VAL A 258 22.60 23.34 -13.17
CA VAL A 258 21.92 24.59 -12.85
C VAL A 258 22.52 25.75 -13.62
N PRO A 259 21.74 26.53 -14.36
CA PRO A 259 22.22 27.72 -15.05
C PRO A 259 22.86 28.74 -14.11
N ALA A 260 23.93 29.41 -14.54
CA ALA A 260 24.69 30.33 -13.67
C ALA A 260 23.89 31.54 -13.15
N HIS A 261 22.79 31.89 -13.82
CA HIS A 261 21.91 32.98 -13.39
C HIS A 261 20.88 32.55 -12.32
N LEU A 262 20.75 31.25 -12.04
CA LEU A 262 19.84 30.75 -11.01
C LEU A 262 20.60 30.51 -9.70
N THR A 263 19.96 30.85 -8.59
CA THR A 263 20.49 30.57 -7.26
C THR A 263 20.15 29.12 -6.87
N PRO A 264 21.17 28.26 -6.61
CA PRO A 264 20.92 26.93 -6.07
C PRO A 264 20.34 26.98 -4.65
N ARG A 265 19.31 26.19 -4.38
CA ARG A 265 18.66 26.03 -3.05
C ARG A 265 18.50 24.56 -2.74
N ASP A 266 18.55 24.22 -1.46
CA ASP A 266 18.19 22.91 -0.92
C ASP A 266 18.67 21.70 -1.79
N PRO A 267 19.97 21.56 -2.00
CA PRO A 267 20.48 20.42 -2.77
C PRO A 267 20.14 19.10 -2.09
N ALA A 268 19.68 18.13 -2.86
CA ALA A 268 19.36 16.80 -2.33
C ALA A 268 20.08 15.70 -3.11
N GLY A 269 20.38 14.61 -2.39
CA GLY A 269 21.14 13.47 -2.90
C GLY A 269 20.32 12.20 -2.97
N TRP A 270 20.28 11.56 -4.12
CA TRP A 270 19.89 10.18 -4.29
C TRP A 270 21.08 9.29 -3.94
N LEU A 271 21.22 9.00 -2.64
CA LEU A 271 22.39 8.30 -2.09
C LEU A 271 22.11 6.80 -2.05
N PHE A 272 22.72 6.07 -2.95
CA PHE A 272 22.50 4.64 -3.14
C PHE A 272 23.35 3.76 -2.22
N ALA A 273 22.74 2.88 -1.48
CA ALA A 273 23.38 1.72 -0.88
C ALA A 273 23.81 0.69 -1.96
N PRO A 274 24.71 -0.26 -1.65
CA PRO A 274 25.21 -1.22 -2.63
C PRO A 274 24.14 -2.11 -3.27
N ASP A 275 23.03 -2.32 -2.59
CA ASP A 275 21.89 -3.10 -3.07
C ASP A 275 20.92 -2.30 -3.99
N GLY A 276 21.28 -1.05 -4.29
CA GLY A 276 20.49 -0.16 -5.16
C GLY A 276 19.32 0.55 -4.46
N ARG A 277 19.12 0.33 -3.16
CA ARG A 277 18.18 1.15 -2.38
C ARG A 277 18.78 2.51 -2.06
N VAL A 278 17.95 3.47 -1.71
CA VAL A 278 18.29 4.87 -1.49
C VAL A 278 18.08 5.23 -0.03
N LEU A 279 18.97 6.05 0.50
CA LEU A 279 18.82 6.67 1.82
C LEU A 279 17.70 7.71 1.79
N LEU A 280 16.74 7.57 2.70
CA LEU A 280 15.66 8.50 2.96
C LEU A 280 15.72 8.93 4.43
N LEU A 281 15.50 10.20 4.70
CA LEU A 281 15.36 10.74 6.05
C LEU A 281 13.89 10.89 6.39
N VAL A 282 13.49 10.44 7.58
CA VAL A 282 12.13 10.60 8.11
C VAL A 282 12.21 11.37 9.42
N ALA A 283 11.58 12.53 9.47
CA ALA A 283 11.51 13.33 10.69
C ALA A 283 10.70 12.58 11.75
N ARG A 284 11.31 12.25 12.89
CA ARG A 284 10.71 11.43 13.96
C ARG A 284 9.47 12.10 14.58
N ALA A 285 9.47 13.41 14.66
CA ALA A 285 8.35 14.16 15.24
C ALA A 285 7.10 14.16 14.35
N THR A 286 7.27 14.23 13.03
CA THR A 286 6.19 14.50 12.09
C THR A 286 5.90 13.35 11.12
N GLY A 287 6.84 12.42 10.92
CA GLY A 287 6.77 11.39 9.90
C GLY A 287 7.03 11.92 8.47
N ALA A 288 7.45 13.17 8.32
CA ALA A 288 7.80 13.74 7.02
C ALA A 288 9.05 13.07 6.45
N ALA A 289 8.95 12.59 5.21
CA ALA A 289 10.01 11.89 4.52
C ALA A 289 10.61 12.78 3.42
N HIS A 290 11.94 12.81 3.32
CA HIS A 290 12.66 13.61 2.32
C HIS A 290 14.02 13.04 1.97
N LEU A 291 14.53 13.40 0.81
CA LEU A 291 15.89 13.06 0.41
C LEU A 291 16.91 13.77 1.32
N PRO A 292 18.03 13.11 1.65
CA PRO A 292 19.10 13.73 2.42
C PRO A 292 19.86 14.80 1.61
N PRO A 293 20.59 15.71 2.27
CA PRO A 293 21.60 16.51 1.58
C PRO A 293 22.68 15.59 0.95
N PRO A 294 23.35 16.01 -0.14
CA PRO A 294 24.36 15.20 -0.82
C PRO A 294 25.52 14.76 0.08
N THR A 295 25.70 15.43 1.20
CA THR A 295 26.78 15.23 2.18
C THR A 295 26.38 14.36 3.38
N ALA A 296 25.19 13.76 3.36
CA ALA A 296 24.65 13.00 4.51
C ALA A 296 25.42 11.71 4.85
N GLY A 297 26.40 11.34 4.06
CA GLY A 297 27.29 10.19 4.30
C GLY A 297 28.58 10.32 3.51
N ARG A 298 29.46 9.32 3.63
CA ARG A 298 30.60 9.19 2.73
C ARG A 298 30.12 8.63 1.40
N THR A 299 30.39 9.36 0.32
CA THR A 299 29.98 8.98 -1.03
C THR A 299 31.20 8.86 -1.95
N ALA A 300 31.08 8.05 -3.00
CA ALA A 300 31.90 8.17 -4.18
C ALA A 300 31.58 9.47 -4.94
N ALA A 301 32.29 9.73 -6.04
CA ALA A 301 32.02 10.90 -6.89
C ALA A 301 30.53 11.00 -7.25
N ALA A 302 29.93 12.16 -6.99
CA ALA A 302 28.53 12.40 -7.24
C ALA A 302 28.30 12.71 -8.74
N LEU A 303 27.24 12.15 -9.31
CA LEU A 303 26.75 12.43 -10.64
C LEU A 303 25.68 13.52 -10.55
N PRO A 304 25.77 14.62 -11.28
CA PRO A 304 24.66 15.57 -11.40
C PRO A 304 23.52 14.91 -12.19
N LEU A 305 22.30 15.00 -11.67
CA LEU A 305 21.10 14.49 -12.33
C LEU A 305 20.38 15.61 -13.11
N GLY A 306 20.29 16.76 -12.48
CA GLY A 306 19.49 17.87 -12.93
C GLY A 306 19.08 18.75 -11.76
N TYR A 307 18.03 19.52 -11.95
CA TYR A 307 17.45 20.34 -10.89
C TYR A 307 15.93 20.49 -11.09
N ARG A 308 15.23 20.74 -9.98
CA ARG A 308 13.87 21.24 -10.03
C ARG A 308 13.87 22.74 -9.95
N TYR A 309 13.08 23.39 -10.79
CA TYR A 309 12.85 24.82 -10.70
C TYR A 309 11.51 25.08 -10.01
N ALA A 310 11.57 25.59 -8.82
CA ALA A 310 10.42 25.92 -7.98
C ALA A 310 10.72 27.14 -7.12
N ASP A 311 9.70 27.90 -6.73
CA ASP A 311 9.81 29.05 -5.81
C ASP A 311 10.94 30.03 -6.21
N GLN A 312 11.08 30.29 -7.51
CA GLN A 312 12.13 31.13 -8.09
C GLN A 312 13.57 30.68 -7.78
N GLY A 313 13.78 29.41 -7.49
CA GLY A 313 15.06 28.81 -7.23
C GLY A 313 15.29 27.49 -7.96
N ALA A 314 16.54 27.13 -8.13
CA ALA A 314 16.94 25.83 -8.65
C ALA A 314 17.30 24.91 -7.46
N HIS A 315 16.67 23.74 -7.39
CA HIS A 315 16.94 22.72 -6.38
C HIS A 315 17.74 21.56 -6.99
N PRO A 316 19.07 21.58 -6.87
CA PRO A 316 19.93 20.60 -7.52
C PRO A 316 19.68 19.18 -7.00
N ARG A 317 19.82 18.21 -7.90
CA ARG A 317 19.79 16.78 -7.59
C ARG A 317 21.05 16.11 -8.05
N THR A 318 21.59 15.26 -7.19
CA THR A 318 22.76 14.42 -7.48
C THR A 318 22.47 12.98 -7.16
N ALA A 319 23.17 12.06 -7.80
CA ALA A 319 23.20 10.65 -7.44
C ALA A 319 24.62 10.24 -7.06
N ALA A 320 24.76 9.46 -5.99
CA ALA A 320 26.05 8.94 -5.59
C ALA A 320 25.90 7.57 -4.91
N ARG A 321 26.96 6.76 -4.98
CA ARG A 321 27.07 5.53 -4.20
C ARG A 321 27.50 5.88 -2.77
N LEU A 322 26.74 5.44 -1.76
CA LEU A 322 27.15 5.48 -0.37
C LEU A 322 28.24 4.44 -0.11
N THR A 323 29.29 4.85 0.57
CA THR A 323 30.36 3.96 1.05
C THR A 323 30.32 3.80 2.57
N ALA A 324 29.81 4.80 3.28
CA ALA A 324 29.57 4.70 4.71
C ALA A 324 28.54 5.74 5.18
N LEU A 325 27.82 5.40 6.24
CA LEU A 325 27.04 6.33 7.06
C LEU A 325 27.69 6.43 8.43
N PRO A 326 27.90 7.64 8.96
CA PRO A 326 28.48 7.82 10.29
C PRO A 326 27.55 7.21 11.36
N PRO A 327 28.11 6.71 12.49
CA PRO A 327 27.31 6.33 13.65
C PRO A 327 26.60 7.54 14.25
N GLY A 328 25.52 7.30 14.95
CA GLY A 328 24.82 8.29 15.77
C GLY A 328 23.32 8.15 15.64
N PRO A 329 22.58 8.24 16.75
CA PRO A 329 21.21 8.61 16.62
C PRO A 329 21.20 10.06 16.16
N ASP A 330 20.69 10.32 14.96
CA ASP A 330 20.16 11.64 14.69
C ASP A 330 18.87 11.75 15.51
N PRO A 331 18.80 12.59 16.54
CA PRO A 331 17.60 12.68 17.37
C PRO A 331 16.39 13.19 16.59
N VAL A 332 16.63 13.85 15.46
CA VAL A 332 15.60 14.48 14.62
C VAL A 332 15.10 13.53 13.55
N TYR A 333 16.01 12.75 12.94
CA TYR A 333 15.69 11.92 11.78
C TYR A 333 15.94 10.43 12.00
N ALA A 334 15.02 9.62 11.55
CA ALA A 334 15.28 8.21 11.27
C ALA A 334 15.84 8.08 9.85
N ARG A 335 16.67 7.07 9.62
CA ARG A 335 17.28 6.75 8.33
C ARG A 335 16.63 5.49 7.79
N LEU A 336 16.05 5.57 6.60
CA LEU A 336 15.47 4.42 5.92
C LEU A 336 16.24 4.11 4.65
N LEU A 337 16.32 2.82 4.28
CA LEU A 337 16.62 2.38 2.93
C LEU A 337 15.32 1.98 2.24
N ALA A 338 15.05 2.62 1.09
CA ALA A 338 13.87 2.37 0.27
C ALA A 338 14.26 2.27 -1.19
N THR A 339 13.45 1.64 -2.03
CA THR A 339 13.68 1.69 -3.48
C THR A 339 13.43 3.10 -4.00
N PRO A 340 14.02 3.51 -5.14
CA PRO A 340 13.74 4.83 -5.72
C PRO A 340 12.25 5.11 -5.92
N ASP A 341 11.48 4.09 -6.34
CA ASP A 341 10.02 4.21 -6.51
C ASP A 341 9.31 4.47 -5.19
N GLN A 342 9.68 3.77 -4.11
CA GLN A 342 9.15 4.00 -2.76
C GLN A 342 9.53 5.40 -2.24
N VAL A 343 10.75 5.86 -2.50
CA VAL A 343 11.17 7.23 -2.11
C VAL A 343 10.25 8.26 -2.76
N ARG A 344 9.95 8.11 -4.06
CA ARG A 344 9.00 8.98 -4.75
C ARG A 344 7.60 8.89 -4.12
N GLU A 345 7.10 7.69 -3.87
CA GLU A 345 5.77 7.47 -3.27
C GLU A 345 5.65 8.11 -1.87
N LEU A 346 6.76 8.16 -1.11
CA LEU A 346 6.80 8.70 0.24
C LEU A 346 7.01 10.22 0.30
N SER A 347 7.73 10.79 -0.67
CA SER A 347 8.18 12.17 -0.61
C SER A 347 7.62 13.07 -1.69
N ASP A 348 7.39 12.54 -2.90
CA ASP A 348 7.05 13.37 -4.04
C ASP A 348 6.35 12.59 -5.16
N TRP A 349 5.16 13.04 -5.51
CA TRP A 349 4.35 12.55 -6.60
C TRP A 349 4.20 13.65 -7.68
N GLY A 350 3.61 13.30 -8.82
CA GLY A 350 3.34 14.22 -9.90
C GLY A 350 4.36 14.14 -11.05
N PRO A 351 4.16 14.93 -12.12
CA PRO A 351 4.94 14.83 -13.35
C PRO A 351 6.45 15.00 -13.13
N ALA A 352 6.85 16.03 -12.41
CA ALA A 352 8.27 16.30 -12.14
C ALA A 352 8.94 15.17 -11.33
N GLY A 353 8.21 14.54 -10.42
CA GLY A 353 8.69 13.37 -9.68
C GLY A 353 8.92 12.16 -10.58
N HIS A 354 8.08 11.95 -11.58
CA HIS A 354 8.25 10.88 -12.56
C HIS A 354 9.46 11.12 -13.47
N GLU A 355 9.65 12.37 -13.94
CA GLU A 355 10.79 12.73 -14.78
C GLU A 355 12.11 12.62 -14.02
N GLU A 356 12.16 13.10 -12.77
CA GLU A 356 13.32 12.94 -11.89
C GLU A 356 13.63 11.44 -11.65
N LEU A 357 12.62 10.62 -11.40
CA LEU A 357 12.79 9.18 -11.15
C LEU A 357 13.40 8.47 -12.38
N ALA A 358 13.05 8.86 -13.59
CA ALA A 358 13.67 8.31 -14.79
C ALA A 358 15.19 8.62 -14.86
N ALA A 359 15.58 9.85 -14.50
CA ALA A 359 16.99 10.23 -14.40
C ALA A 359 17.73 9.44 -13.28
N VAL A 360 17.05 9.18 -12.15
CA VAL A 360 17.58 8.38 -11.03
C VAL A 360 17.82 6.94 -11.44
N HIS A 361 16.91 6.31 -12.17
CA HIS A 361 17.10 4.95 -12.68
C HIS A 361 18.27 4.87 -13.67
N ALA A 362 18.41 5.87 -14.57
CA ALA A 362 19.56 5.96 -15.47
C ALA A 362 20.89 6.09 -14.69
N ALA A 363 20.92 6.97 -13.68
CA ALA A 363 22.11 7.15 -12.85
C ALA A 363 22.47 5.89 -12.06
N ARG A 364 21.50 5.16 -11.51
CA ARG A 364 21.70 3.88 -10.84
C ARG A 364 22.37 2.87 -11.78
N ALA A 365 21.88 2.77 -13.02
CA ALA A 365 22.48 1.90 -14.01
C ALA A 365 23.93 2.33 -14.37
N HIS A 366 24.19 3.64 -14.53
CA HIS A 366 25.51 4.20 -14.77
C HIS A 366 26.49 3.88 -13.60
N LEU A 367 26.00 3.92 -12.35
CA LEU A 367 26.75 3.53 -11.15
C LEU A 367 26.92 2.01 -11.03
N SER A 368 26.44 1.21 -11.99
CA SER A 368 26.51 -0.27 -11.96
C SER A 368 25.90 -0.87 -10.70
N LEU A 369 24.79 -0.29 -10.22
CA LEU A 369 24.07 -0.78 -9.05
C LEU A 369 22.87 -1.65 -9.48
N PRO A 370 22.58 -2.72 -8.70
CA PRO A 370 21.45 -3.60 -9.00
C PRO A 370 20.11 -2.86 -8.90
N SER A 371 19.08 -3.42 -9.52
CA SER A 371 17.70 -3.03 -9.24
C SER A 371 17.24 -3.71 -7.96
N PRO A 372 16.94 -2.96 -6.89
CA PRO A 372 16.49 -3.57 -5.65
C PRO A 372 15.09 -4.16 -5.84
N PRO A 373 14.78 -5.30 -5.22
CA PRO A 373 13.43 -5.81 -5.15
C PRO A 373 12.57 -4.85 -4.33
N ARG A 374 11.27 -4.77 -4.64
CA ARG A 374 10.32 -4.00 -3.83
C ARG A 374 10.05 -4.75 -2.52
N THR A 375 10.78 -4.38 -1.49
CA THR A 375 10.65 -4.88 -0.12
C THR A 375 10.28 -3.73 0.81
N PRO A 376 9.74 -4.00 2.00
CA PRO A 376 9.48 -2.93 2.96
C PRO A 376 10.72 -2.07 3.22
N PRO A 377 10.57 -0.74 3.29
CA PRO A 377 11.66 0.14 3.70
C PRO A 377 12.25 -0.28 5.04
N ALA A 378 13.56 -0.34 5.12
CA ALA A 378 14.29 -0.82 6.29
C ALA A 378 14.92 0.34 7.07
N GLU A 379 14.67 0.41 8.37
CA GLU A 379 15.35 1.38 9.25
C GLU A 379 16.81 0.95 9.45
N LEU A 380 17.72 1.90 9.26
CA LEU A 380 19.15 1.67 9.46
C LEU A 380 19.52 1.76 10.93
N PRO A 381 20.47 0.93 11.39
CA PRO A 381 20.93 0.94 12.77
C PRO A 381 21.63 2.25 13.16
N ALA A 382 21.59 2.57 14.45
CA ALA A 382 22.20 3.78 15.00
C ALA A 382 23.73 3.76 14.92
N GLU A 383 24.36 2.58 14.94
CA GLU A 383 25.81 2.40 14.89
C GLU A 383 26.43 2.84 13.57
N GLY A 384 25.59 3.14 12.58
CA GLY A 384 26.04 3.46 11.23
C GLY A 384 26.30 2.20 10.38
N CYS A 385 26.69 2.44 9.14
CA CYS A 385 26.98 1.37 8.18
C CYS A 385 28.27 1.68 7.41
N HIS A 386 29.06 0.64 7.17
CA HIS A 386 30.15 0.62 6.19
C HIS A 386 29.81 -0.43 5.14
N TRP A 387 29.95 -0.09 3.85
CA TRP A 387 29.69 -0.96 2.72
C TRP A 387 30.92 -1.15 1.86
#